data_783f18a89a38bfd90d8e8d08ee36d75f
#
_entry.id   783f18a89a38bfd90d8e8d08ee36d75f
#
_cell.length_a   1.000
_cell.length_b   1.000
_cell.length_c   1.000
_cell.angle_alpha   90.00
_cell.angle_beta   90.00
_cell.angle_gamma   90.00
#
_symmetry.space_group_name_H-M   'P 1'
#
loop_
_entity.id
_entity.type
_entity.pdbx_description
1 polymer ?
#
loop_
_entity_poly.entity_id
_entity_poly.type
_entity_poly.pdbx_seq_one_letter_code
_entity_poly.pdbx_strand_id
1 'polypeptide(L)'
;MSIRRPSPAMVVACIALFVALGGTSLAAVNYARNAGHVDGKNAFKASRSRGKVAGGLVATYPGGALKGQIAHRFLAQTPLSDPFGRALEVADNAASVPVKLGGTSLGTLTTTCADQAPKAGVEDPESTIALLNTTSSTVNVATRVGAAPPTITAAAPGTAASVTIRGSNTFAFNANEGGKDVLVDGVVRQDGARSAAANCLVYGQSVQSSDG
;
A
#
# COMPACT_ATOMS: atom_id res chain seq x y z
N MET A 1 -8.99 79.56 10.30
CA MET A 1 -9.26 78.19 10.77
C MET A 1 -8.41 77.93 12.00
N SER A 2 -8.98 77.80 13.19
CA SER A 2 -8.24 77.58 14.44
C SER A 2 -8.05 76.05 14.61
N ILE A 3 -6.82 75.59 14.45
CA ILE A 3 -6.48 74.16 14.66
C ILE A 3 -6.46 73.98 16.20
N ARG A 4 -7.47 73.29 16.73
CA ARG A 4 -7.49 72.90 18.14
C ARG A 4 -6.40 71.89 18.41
N ARG A 5 -5.53 72.15 19.37
CA ARG A 5 -4.50 71.18 19.80
C ARG A 5 -5.19 69.90 20.37
N PRO A 6 -4.77 68.73 20.01
CA PRO A 6 -5.36 67.48 20.53
C PRO A 6 -5.14 67.45 22.07
N SER A 7 -6.13 66.93 22.78
CA SER A 7 -6.00 66.74 24.24
C SER A 7 -4.95 65.64 24.54
N PRO A 8 -4.26 65.77 25.69
CA PRO A 8 -3.28 64.76 26.11
C PRO A 8 -3.89 63.34 26.15
N ALA A 9 -5.15 63.23 26.53
CA ALA A 9 -5.89 61.97 26.57
C ALA A 9 -6.08 61.34 25.17
N MET A 10 -6.30 62.15 24.15
CA MET A 10 -6.45 61.69 22.76
C MET A 10 -5.13 61.17 22.19
N VAL A 11 -4.01 61.79 22.54
CA VAL A 11 -2.66 61.34 22.13
C VAL A 11 -2.34 59.99 22.76
N VAL A 12 -2.63 59.81 24.05
CA VAL A 12 -2.40 58.51 24.73
C VAL A 12 -3.29 57.41 24.16
N ALA A 13 -4.56 57.72 23.85
CA ALA A 13 -5.46 56.75 23.24
C ALA A 13 -5.00 56.31 21.84
N CYS A 14 -4.48 57.21 21.01
CA CYS A 14 -3.92 56.85 19.72
C CYS A 14 -2.66 56.01 19.85
N ILE A 15 -1.75 56.31 20.80
CA ILE A 15 -0.55 55.50 21.03
C ILE A 15 -0.95 54.06 21.49
N ALA A 16 -1.89 53.97 22.42
CA ALA A 16 -2.39 52.67 22.89
C ALA A 16 -3.00 51.83 21.76
N LEU A 17 -3.76 52.46 20.85
CA LEU A 17 -4.32 51.81 19.67
C LEU A 17 -3.23 51.33 18.72
N PHE A 18 -2.20 52.12 18.45
CA PHE A 18 -1.07 51.70 17.61
C PHE A 18 -0.28 50.56 18.22
N VAL A 19 -0.08 50.52 19.53
CA VAL A 19 0.59 49.40 20.22
C VAL A 19 -0.27 48.14 20.19
N ALA A 20 -1.57 48.25 20.39
CA ALA A 20 -2.49 47.13 20.35
C ALA A 20 -2.58 46.51 18.92
N LEU A 21 -2.65 47.34 17.89
CA LEU A 21 -2.69 46.88 16.50
C LEU A 21 -1.33 46.38 15.99
N GLY A 22 -0.23 47.01 16.42
CA GLY A 22 1.13 46.60 16.04
C GLY A 22 1.58 45.29 16.70
N GLY A 23 1.15 45.03 17.94
CA GLY A 23 1.50 43.84 18.68
C GLY A 23 0.91 42.55 18.06
N THR A 24 -0.31 42.64 17.51
CA THR A 24 -0.97 41.47 16.88
C THR A 24 -0.33 41.07 15.54
N SER A 25 0.20 42.05 14.77
CA SER A 25 0.87 41.75 13.49
C SER A 25 2.23 41.09 13.68
N LEU A 26 2.99 41.45 14.72
CA LEU A 26 4.27 40.81 15.05
C LEU A 26 4.08 39.37 15.56
N ALA A 27 3.04 39.12 16.34
CA ALA A 27 2.72 37.76 16.78
C ALA A 27 2.30 36.86 15.60
N ALA A 28 1.49 37.35 14.67
CA ALA A 28 1.08 36.59 13.47
C ALA A 28 2.25 36.30 12.54
N VAL A 29 3.20 37.22 12.35
CA VAL A 29 4.39 36.99 11.50
C VAL A 29 5.35 35.98 12.13
N ASN A 30 5.53 35.97 13.44
CA ASN A 30 6.34 34.97 14.13
C ASN A 30 5.68 33.59 14.11
N TYR A 31 4.35 33.50 14.17
CA TYR A 31 3.61 32.24 14.04
C TYR A 31 3.74 31.67 12.63
N ALA A 32 3.65 32.52 11.60
CA ALA A 32 3.82 32.10 10.21
C ALA A 32 5.26 31.64 9.88
N ARG A 33 6.28 32.30 10.46
CA ARG A 33 7.68 31.89 10.32
C ARG A 33 8.00 30.57 11.03
N ASN A 34 7.28 30.24 12.09
CA ASN A 34 7.45 28.99 12.84
C ASN A 34 6.50 27.88 12.38
N ALA A 35 5.77 28.04 11.28
CA ALA A 35 4.96 26.96 10.69
C ALA A 35 5.80 25.73 10.28
N GLY A 36 7.13 25.86 10.20
CA GLY A 36 8.06 24.73 10.06
C GLY A 36 8.40 24.01 11.37
N HIS A 37 7.93 24.52 12.51
CA HIS A 37 8.19 23.97 13.83
C HIS A 37 6.87 23.79 14.59
N VAL A 38 6.55 22.58 14.99
CA VAL A 38 5.43 22.27 15.89
C VAL A 38 6.03 21.58 17.12
N ASP A 39 5.72 22.11 18.31
CA ASP A 39 6.23 21.57 19.58
C ASP A 39 7.75 21.42 19.65
N GLY A 40 8.50 22.39 19.09
CA GLY A 40 9.96 22.36 19.04
C GLY A 40 10.56 21.39 18.04
N LYS A 41 9.74 20.74 17.19
CA LYS A 41 10.20 19.78 16.17
C LYS A 41 10.22 20.40 14.79
N ASN A 42 11.29 20.17 14.04
CA ASN A 42 11.42 20.61 12.66
C ASN A 42 10.61 19.73 11.71
N ALA A 43 9.91 20.35 10.75
CA ALA A 43 9.31 19.62 9.63
C ALA A 43 10.40 19.24 8.62
N PHE A 44 10.47 17.99 8.23
CA PHE A 44 11.42 17.47 7.25
C PHE A 44 10.73 17.17 5.91
N LYS A 45 11.42 17.48 4.81
CA LYS A 45 10.95 17.12 3.48
C LYS A 45 10.95 15.60 3.32
N ALA A 46 9.96 15.08 2.60
CA ALA A 46 9.82 13.64 2.34
C ALA A 46 11.04 13.00 1.63
N SER A 47 11.90 13.82 0.98
CA SER A 47 13.12 13.37 0.30
C SER A 47 14.29 13.06 1.23
N ARG A 48 14.25 13.41 2.51
CA ARG A 48 15.36 13.15 3.44
C ARG A 48 15.40 11.69 3.87
N SER A 49 16.59 11.18 4.16
CA SER A 49 16.77 9.83 4.69
C SER A 49 16.16 9.71 6.09
N ARG A 50 15.64 8.52 6.42
CA ARG A 50 14.98 8.21 7.69
C ARG A 50 15.80 8.57 8.92
N GLY A 51 17.10 8.23 8.93
CA GLY A 51 17.99 8.50 10.08
C GLY A 51 18.19 10.00 10.37
N LYS A 52 18.01 10.87 9.36
CA LYS A 52 18.16 12.33 9.52
C LYS A 52 16.88 13.03 9.99
N VAL A 53 15.76 12.32 10.06
CA VAL A 53 14.45 12.89 10.46
C VAL A 53 13.94 12.30 11.76
N ALA A 54 14.74 11.48 12.45
CA ALA A 54 14.36 10.90 13.74
C ALA A 54 14.00 12.02 14.74
N GLY A 55 12.84 11.90 15.36
CA GLY A 55 12.32 12.92 16.31
C GLY A 55 11.74 14.18 15.68
N GLY A 56 11.73 14.33 14.36
CA GLY A 56 11.12 15.44 13.64
C GLY A 56 9.71 15.12 13.12
N LEU A 57 9.07 16.15 12.53
CA LEU A 57 7.79 15.99 11.82
C LEU A 57 8.05 15.62 10.35
N VAL A 58 7.31 14.65 9.86
CA VAL A 58 7.39 14.24 8.45
C VAL A 58 6.44 15.08 7.62
N ALA A 59 6.98 15.82 6.65
CA ALA A 59 6.17 16.54 5.67
C ALA A 59 5.73 15.62 4.52
N THR A 60 4.56 15.90 3.97
CA THR A 60 4.08 15.25 2.75
C THR A 60 4.82 15.76 1.52
N TYR A 61 4.72 15.04 0.39
CA TYR A 61 5.26 15.51 -0.88
C TYR A 61 4.57 16.80 -1.33
N PRO A 62 5.33 17.85 -1.71
CA PRO A 62 4.76 19.15 -2.08
C PRO A 62 4.15 19.17 -3.48
N GLY A 63 4.42 18.17 -4.34
CA GLY A 63 3.95 18.12 -5.73
C GLY A 63 4.13 16.75 -6.38
N GLY A 64 3.75 16.66 -7.67
CA GLY A 64 3.79 15.42 -8.45
C GLY A 64 2.64 14.47 -8.13
N ALA A 65 2.70 13.25 -8.68
CA ALA A 65 1.68 12.20 -8.49
C ALA A 65 1.48 11.78 -7.02
N LEU A 66 2.49 12.03 -6.15
CA LEU A 66 2.46 11.68 -4.72
C LEU A 66 2.12 12.87 -3.83
N LYS A 67 1.64 13.99 -4.38
CA LYS A 67 1.28 15.20 -3.63
C LYS A 67 0.35 14.86 -2.45
N GLY A 68 0.70 15.34 -1.27
CA GLY A 68 -0.06 15.13 -0.05
C GLY A 68 0.17 13.78 0.63
N GLN A 69 0.95 12.87 0.04
CA GLN A 69 1.27 11.57 0.64
C GLN A 69 2.55 11.65 1.49
N ILE A 70 2.59 10.86 2.55
CA ILE A 70 3.82 10.64 3.34
C ILE A 70 4.69 9.64 2.58
N ALA A 71 5.99 9.92 2.48
CA ALA A 71 6.90 8.98 1.83
C ALA A 71 6.91 7.63 2.55
N HIS A 72 6.81 6.54 1.80
CA HIS A 72 6.72 5.15 2.30
C HIS A 72 7.83 4.82 3.30
N ARG A 73 9.06 5.35 3.13
CA ARG A 73 10.18 5.16 4.08
C ARG A 73 9.90 5.65 5.50
N PHE A 74 8.93 6.56 5.71
CA PHE A 74 8.51 7.01 7.03
C PHE A 74 7.39 6.15 7.61
N LEU A 75 6.77 5.33 6.78
CA LEU A 75 5.73 4.37 7.13
C LEU A 75 6.28 2.95 7.27
N ALA A 76 7.61 2.78 7.24
CA ALA A 76 8.29 1.50 7.09
C ALA A 76 8.10 0.50 8.25
N GLN A 77 7.36 0.85 9.28
CA GLN A 77 6.89 -0.11 10.30
C GLN A 77 5.41 -0.49 10.10
N THR A 78 4.73 0.13 9.13
CA THR A 78 3.42 -0.33 8.69
C THR A 78 3.63 -1.37 7.59
N PRO A 79 3.04 -2.55 7.72
CA PRO A 79 3.09 -3.53 6.64
C PRO A 79 2.56 -2.91 5.36
N LEU A 80 3.36 -2.94 4.29
CA LEU A 80 2.95 -2.44 2.98
C LEU A 80 1.91 -3.41 2.43
N SER A 81 0.70 -2.93 2.19
CA SER A 81 -0.34 -3.69 1.53
C SER A 81 -0.39 -3.30 0.06
N ASP A 82 -0.07 -4.24 -0.82
CA ASP A 82 -0.18 -4.07 -2.27
C ASP A 82 -1.40 -4.84 -2.78
N PRO A 83 -2.46 -4.15 -3.21
CA PRO A 83 -3.62 -4.80 -3.79
C PRO A 83 -3.28 -5.35 -5.18
N PHE A 84 -3.87 -6.48 -5.51
CA PHE A 84 -3.77 -7.07 -6.84
C PHE A 84 -5.13 -7.56 -7.34
N GLY A 85 -5.26 -7.66 -8.65
CA GLY A 85 -6.45 -8.25 -9.28
C GLY A 85 -6.22 -8.54 -10.75
N ARG A 86 -6.78 -9.66 -11.21
CA ARG A 86 -6.79 -10.07 -12.63
C ARG A 86 -8.06 -10.83 -12.93
N ALA A 87 -8.62 -10.55 -14.11
CA ALA A 87 -9.60 -11.39 -14.76
C ALA A 87 -8.92 -12.13 -15.91
N LEU A 88 -9.12 -13.41 -15.98
CA LEU A 88 -8.61 -14.29 -17.03
C LEU A 88 -9.78 -15.01 -17.66
N GLU A 89 -9.79 -15.06 -18.98
CA GLU A 89 -10.75 -15.78 -19.78
C GLU A 89 -10.00 -16.81 -20.63
N VAL A 90 -10.45 -18.04 -20.62
CA VAL A 90 -9.87 -19.12 -21.41
C VAL A 90 -10.93 -19.82 -22.22
N ALA A 91 -10.59 -20.17 -23.44
CA ALA A 91 -11.47 -20.94 -24.30
C ALA A 91 -11.71 -22.34 -23.74
N ASP A 92 -12.77 -22.98 -24.22
CA ASP A 92 -13.11 -24.35 -23.92
C ASP A 92 -11.89 -25.31 -24.05
N ASN A 93 -11.68 -26.10 -23.02
CA ASN A 93 -10.57 -27.04 -22.86
C ASN A 93 -9.16 -26.40 -23.03
N ALA A 94 -9.01 -25.16 -22.67
CA ALA A 94 -7.74 -24.43 -22.76
C ALA A 94 -7.24 -23.96 -21.37
N ALA A 95 -5.97 -23.52 -21.35
CA ALA A 95 -5.36 -22.91 -20.17
C ALA A 95 -4.63 -21.62 -20.55
N SER A 96 -4.67 -20.64 -19.68
CA SER A 96 -3.89 -19.42 -19.84
C SER A 96 -2.40 -19.67 -19.56
N VAL A 97 -1.54 -18.82 -20.13
CA VAL A 97 -0.17 -18.69 -19.63
C VAL A 97 -0.18 -18.07 -18.22
N PRO A 98 0.85 -18.30 -17.39
CA PRO A 98 0.96 -17.64 -16.10
C PRO A 98 0.97 -16.11 -16.24
N VAL A 99 0.07 -15.45 -15.52
CA VAL A 99 -0.05 -13.98 -15.48
C VAL A 99 0.39 -13.47 -14.12
N LYS A 100 1.24 -12.46 -14.11
CA LYS A 100 1.73 -11.83 -12.88
C LYS A 100 0.59 -11.07 -12.19
N LEU A 101 0.36 -11.37 -10.90
CA LEU A 101 -0.53 -10.63 -10.00
C LEU A 101 0.24 -9.50 -9.29
N GLY A 102 1.42 -9.80 -8.78
CA GLY A 102 2.23 -8.86 -8.03
C GLY A 102 3.63 -9.38 -7.75
N GLY A 103 4.47 -8.53 -7.15
CA GLY A 103 5.77 -8.89 -6.62
C GLY A 103 5.80 -8.73 -5.11
N THR A 104 6.55 -9.57 -4.43
CA THR A 104 6.83 -9.48 -3.00
C THR A 104 8.34 -9.50 -2.76
N SER A 105 8.77 -9.22 -1.54
CA SER A 105 10.20 -9.32 -1.16
C SER A 105 10.76 -10.75 -1.26
N LEU A 106 9.89 -11.77 -1.24
CA LEU A 106 10.26 -13.18 -1.29
C LEU A 106 9.97 -13.84 -2.64
N GLY A 107 9.23 -13.16 -3.53
CA GLY A 107 8.92 -13.78 -4.80
C GLY A 107 7.92 -13.05 -5.68
N THR A 108 7.55 -13.69 -6.76
CA THR A 108 6.54 -13.22 -7.70
C THR A 108 5.26 -14.05 -7.58
N LEU A 109 4.14 -13.37 -7.34
CA LEU A 109 2.83 -13.99 -7.33
C LEU A 109 2.28 -14.03 -8.75
N THR A 110 1.87 -15.23 -9.19
CA THR A 110 1.28 -15.47 -10.51
C THR A 110 -0.03 -16.23 -10.38
N THR A 111 -0.83 -16.18 -11.42
CA THR A 111 -2.04 -16.99 -11.56
C THR A 111 -2.19 -17.54 -12.97
N THR A 112 -2.81 -18.70 -13.06
CA THR A 112 -3.33 -19.27 -14.31
C THR A 112 -4.81 -19.54 -14.17
N CYS A 113 -5.51 -19.58 -15.30
CA CYS A 113 -6.87 -20.07 -15.41
C CYS A 113 -6.88 -21.20 -16.41
N ALA A 114 -7.57 -22.28 -16.13
CA ALA A 114 -7.75 -23.40 -17.05
C ALA A 114 -9.20 -23.85 -17.04
N ASP A 115 -9.70 -24.28 -18.17
CA ASP A 115 -10.94 -25.01 -18.26
C ASP A 115 -10.63 -26.52 -18.25
N GLN A 116 -11.21 -27.23 -17.30
CA GLN A 116 -10.97 -28.66 -17.08
C GLN A 116 -12.06 -29.55 -17.71
N ALA A 117 -13.13 -28.92 -18.20
CA ALA A 117 -14.23 -29.68 -18.77
C ALA A 117 -13.87 -30.24 -20.16
N PRO A 118 -13.95 -31.55 -20.39
CA PRO A 118 -13.66 -32.12 -21.71
C PRO A 118 -14.81 -31.92 -22.71
N LYS A 119 -15.91 -31.27 -22.30
CA LYS A 119 -17.13 -31.12 -23.09
C LYS A 119 -17.43 -29.64 -23.33
N ALA A 120 -17.45 -29.26 -24.60
CA ALA A 120 -17.82 -27.91 -25.01
C ALA A 120 -19.16 -27.46 -24.41
N GLY A 121 -19.15 -26.22 -23.85
CA GLY A 121 -20.32 -25.60 -23.22
C GLY A 121 -20.59 -26.05 -21.79
N VAL A 122 -19.66 -26.79 -21.17
CA VAL A 122 -19.65 -27.09 -19.74
C VAL A 122 -18.34 -26.55 -19.19
N GLU A 123 -18.38 -25.35 -18.70
CA GLU A 123 -17.20 -24.68 -18.16
C GLU A 123 -16.91 -25.16 -16.73
N ASP A 124 -15.71 -25.69 -16.49
CA ASP A 124 -15.22 -26.10 -15.18
C ASP A 124 -13.90 -25.39 -14.86
N PRO A 125 -13.94 -24.08 -14.61
CA PRO A 125 -12.73 -23.29 -14.44
C PRO A 125 -11.94 -23.72 -13.21
N GLU A 126 -10.63 -23.79 -13.38
CA GLU A 126 -9.64 -24.05 -12.35
C GLU A 126 -8.62 -22.91 -12.32
N SER A 127 -8.38 -22.34 -11.15
CA SER A 127 -7.35 -21.33 -10.96
C SER A 127 -6.20 -21.91 -10.17
N THR A 128 -4.98 -21.75 -10.67
CA THR A 128 -3.77 -22.02 -9.90
C THR A 128 -3.11 -20.69 -9.56
N ILE A 129 -2.91 -20.44 -8.27
CA ILE A 129 -2.16 -19.31 -7.75
C ILE A 129 -0.82 -19.83 -7.24
N ALA A 130 0.28 -19.20 -7.64
CA ALA A 130 1.62 -19.63 -7.29
C ALA A 130 2.49 -18.46 -6.82
N LEU A 131 3.24 -18.66 -5.74
CA LEU A 131 4.32 -17.79 -5.30
C LEU A 131 5.64 -18.41 -5.76
N LEU A 132 6.24 -17.87 -6.81
CA LEU A 132 7.55 -18.25 -7.32
C LEU A 132 8.62 -17.59 -6.45
N ASN A 133 9.45 -18.40 -5.80
CA ASN A 133 10.59 -17.90 -5.03
C ASN A 133 11.64 -17.29 -5.98
N THR A 134 11.87 -15.99 -5.86
CA THR A 134 12.89 -15.25 -6.63
C THR A 134 14.11 -14.87 -5.79
N THR A 135 14.19 -15.36 -4.56
CA THR A 135 15.37 -15.16 -3.68
C THR A 135 16.45 -16.18 -3.98
N SER A 136 17.62 -16.01 -3.39
CA SER A 136 18.74 -16.98 -3.48
C SER A 136 18.66 -18.10 -2.43
N SER A 137 17.68 -18.06 -1.54
CA SER A 137 17.53 -18.96 -0.40
C SER A 137 16.20 -19.73 -0.49
N THR A 138 16.08 -20.79 0.30
CA THR A 138 14.80 -21.51 0.44
C THR A 138 13.83 -20.69 1.27
N VAL A 139 12.63 -20.49 0.73
CA VAL A 139 11.50 -19.80 1.39
C VAL A 139 10.51 -20.85 1.92
N ASN A 140 10.16 -20.77 3.20
CA ASN A 140 9.09 -21.58 3.77
C ASN A 140 7.75 -20.93 3.46
N VAL A 141 6.86 -21.62 2.80
CA VAL A 141 5.55 -21.10 2.40
C VAL A 141 4.46 -21.99 2.96
N ALA A 142 3.64 -21.43 3.83
CA ALA A 142 2.38 -22.06 4.26
C ALA A 142 1.26 -21.60 3.32
N THR A 143 0.60 -22.53 2.65
CA THR A 143 -0.51 -22.26 1.73
C THR A 143 -1.81 -22.77 2.31
N ARG A 144 -2.91 -22.06 2.08
CA ARG A 144 -4.25 -22.44 2.54
C ARG A 144 -5.30 -22.10 1.49
N VAL A 145 -6.30 -22.96 1.38
CA VAL A 145 -7.52 -22.72 0.57
C VAL A 145 -8.73 -22.84 1.49
N GLY A 146 -9.55 -21.79 1.55
CA GLY A 146 -10.72 -21.73 2.41
C GLY A 146 -10.39 -21.98 3.88
N ALA A 147 -11.15 -22.84 4.51
CA ALA A 147 -10.96 -23.24 5.90
C ALA A 147 -10.05 -24.49 6.07
N ALA A 148 -9.45 -25.01 5.02
CA ALA A 148 -8.55 -26.15 5.11
C ALA A 148 -7.31 -25.84 5.96
N PRO A 149 -6.71 -26.84 6.63
CA PRO A 149 -5.45 -26.63 7.32
C PRO A 149 -4.34 -26.23 6.32
N PRO A 150 -3.37 -25.40 6.75
CA PRO A 150 -2.30 -24.96 5.88
C PRO A 150 -1.37 -26.14 5.50
N THR A 151 -0.90 -26.12 4.26
CA THR A 151 0.17 -27.00 3.77
C THR A 151 1.47 -26.21 3.74
N ILE A 152 2.55 -26.75 4.32
CA ILE A 152 3.86 -26.08 4.35
C ILE A 152 4.74 -26.68 3.27
N THR A 153 5.31 -25.82 2.43
CA THR A 153 6.22 -26.16 1.34
C THR A 153 7.52 -25.36 1.50
N ALA A 154 8.66 -26.01 1.43
CA ALA A 154 9.96 -25.37 1.32
C ALA A 154 10.24 -25.12 -0.19
N ALA A 155 10.04 -23.89 -0.64
CA ALA A 155 10.29 -23.50 -2.02
C ALA A 155 11.78 -23.14 -2.20
N ALA A 156 12.52 -23.95 -2.95
CA ALA A 156 13.89 -23.65 -3.34
C ALA A 156 13.95 -22.43 -4.29
N PRO A 157 15.11 -21.78 -4.47
CA PRO A 157 15.27 -20.72 -5.46
C PRO A 157 14.77 -21.16 -6.84
N GLY A 158 13.96 -20.32 -7.48
CA GLY A 158 13.37 -20.61 -8.81
C GLY A 158 12.21 -21.61 -8.81
N THR A 159 11.78 -22.13 -7.64
CA THR A 159 10.60 -23.00 -7.54
C THR A 159 9.40 -22.26 -6.96
N ALA A 160 8.21 -22.81 -7.12
CA ALA A 160 6.98 -22.17 -6.66
C ALA A 160 6.24 -23.04 -5.63
N ALA A 161 5.66 -22.39 -4.63
CA ALA A 161 4.57 -22.95 -3.85
C ALA A 161 3.24 -22.52 -4.48
N SER A 162 2.31 -23.45 -4.67
CA SER A 162 1.05 -23.17 -5.38
C SER A 162 -0.17 -23.75 -4.67
N VAL A 163 -1.31 -23.16 -4.95
CA VAL A 163 -2.64 -23.67 -4.61
C VAL A 163 -3.50 -23.71 -5.86
N THR A 164 -4.29 -24.77 -5.98
CA THR A 164 -5.26 -24.95 -7.05
C THR A 164 -6.67 -24.85 -6.48
N ILE A 165 -7.51 -24.05 -7.10
CA ILE A 165 -8.86 -23.74 -6.64
C ILE A 165 -9.85 -24.05 -7.75
N ARG A 166 -10.82 -24.91 -7.44
CA ARG A 166 -12.02 -25.16 -8.25
C ARG A 166 -13.21 -24.52 -7.55
N GLY A 167 -13.99 -23.77 -8.30
CA GLY A 167 -15.08 -22.98 -7.76
C GLY A 167 -14.57 -21.71 -7.04
N SER A 168 -15.51 -20.95 -6.46
CA SER A 168 -15.17 -19.71 -5.75
C SER A 168 -14.70 -20.01 -4.34
N ASN A 169 -13.50 -19.54 -3.99
CA ASN A 169 -12.92 -19.77 -2.66
C ASN A 169 -11.89 -18.68 -2.30
N THR A 170 -11.49 -18.64 -1.03
CA THR A 170 -10.37 -17.81 -0.55
C THR A 170 -9.07 -18.62 -0.60
N PHE A 171 -7.95 -17.90 -0.68
CA PHE A 171 -6.62 -18.48 -0.54
C PHE A 171 -5.71 -17.60 0.31
N ALA A 172 -4.70 -18.20 0.91
CA ALA A 172 -3.67 -17.48 1.64
C ALA A 172 -2.30 -18.13 1.42
N PHE A 173 -1.26 -17.29 1.36
CA PHE A 173 0.13 -17.68 1.46
C PHE A 173 0.75 -16.93 2.63
N ASN A 174 1.47 -17.64 3.46
CA ASN A 174 2.35 -17.04 4.47
C ASN A 174 3.77 -17.53 4.19
N ALA A 175 4.61 -16.65 3.69
CA ALA A 175 5.98 -16.96 3.28
C ALA A 175 6.96 -16.30 4.24
N ASN A 176 7.99 -17.04 4.64
CA ASN A 176 9.02 -16.58 5.55
C ASN A 176 10.41 -16.98 5.08
N GLU A 177 11.36 -16.01 5.15
CA GLU A 177 12.79 -16.22 4.92
C GLU A 177 13.61 -15.16 5.67
N GLY A 178 14.49 -15.58 6.57
CA GLY A 178 15.51 -14.71 7.17
C GLY A 178 14.96 -13.47 7.91
N GLY A 179 13.80 -13.59 8.57
CA GLY A 179 13.14 -12.49 9.26
C GLY A 179 12.22 -11.64 8.36
N LYS A 180 12.14 -11.93 7.07
CA LYS A 180 11.14 -11.33 6.16
C LYS A 180 9.88 -12.17 6.15
N ASP A 181 8.75 -11.53 6.37
CA ASP A 181 7.43 -12.16 6.31
C ASP A 181 6.59 -11.53 5.20
N VAL A 182 5.95 -12.38 4.41
CA VAL A 182 4.99 -11.99 3.38
C VAL A 182 3.70 -12.76 3.61
N LEU A 183 2.62 -12.02 3.79
CA LEU A 183 1.27 -12.55 3.84
C LEU A 183 0.55 -12.15 2.56
N VAL A 184 -0.04 -13.11 1.88
CA VAL A 184 -0.91 -12.90 0.72
C VAL A 184 -2.27 -13.48 1.03
N ASP A 185 -3.30 -12.68 0.98
CA ASP A 185 -4.69 -13.09 1.12
C ASP A 185 -5.47 -12.72 -0.12
N GLY A 186 -6.33 -13.63 -0.59
CA GLY A 186 -7.12 -13.34 -1.76
C GLY A 186 -8.34 -14.23 -1.91
N VAL A 187 -9.08 -13.91 -2.95
CA VAL A 187 -10.30 -14.61 -3.35
C VAL A 187 -10.19 -14.96 -4.83
N VAL A 188 -10.56 -16.17 -5.15
CA VAL A 188 -10.86 -16.59 -6.53
C VAL A 188 -12.37 -16.63 -6.68
N ARG A 189 -12.86 -16.00 -7.74
CA ARG A 189 -14.22 -16.19 -8.23
C ARG A 189 -14.15 -16.82 -9.61
N GLN A 190 -14.99 -17.79 -9.83
CA GLN A 190 -15.06 -18.51 -11.10
C GLN A 190 -16.49 -18.47 -11.59
N ASP A 191 -16.68 -18.13 -12.85
CA ASP A 191 -17.99 -18.16 -13.53
C ASP A 191 -17.81 -18.91 -14.84
N GLY A 192 -18.31 -20.13 -14.87
CA GLY A 192 -18.36 -20.97 -16.06
C GLY A 192 -19.77 -21.16 -16.60
N ALA A 193 -20.79 -20.78 -15.82
CA ALA A 193 -22.17 -21.18 -16.11
C ALA A 193 -22.86 -20.34 -17.20
N ARG A 194 -22.26 -19.27 -17.71
CA ARG A 194 -22.93 -18.26 -18.53
C ARG A 194 -22.23 -17.80 -19.80
N SER A 195 -21.00 -18.24 -20.04
CA SER A 195 -20.24 -17.85 -21.23
C SER A 195 -19.67 -19.08 -21.92
N ALA A 196 -19.33 -18.98 -23.21
CA ALA A 196 -18.61 -19.99 -23.95
C ALA A 196 -17.11 -20.04 -23.58
N ALA A 197 -16.73 -19.46 -22.43
CA ALA A 197 -15.37 -19.36 -21.96
C ALA A 197 -15.34 -19.46 -20.43
N ALA A 198 -14.36 -20.17 -19.90
CA ALA A 198 -14.10 -20.26 -18.47
C ALA A 198 -13.49 -18.95 -17.97
N ASN A 199 -14.07 -18.35 -16.93
CA ASN A 199 -13.65 -17.10 -16.35
C ASN A 199 -13.11 -17.29 -14.93
N CYS A 200 -11.88 -16.82 -14.69
CA CYS A 200 -11.27 -16.77 -13.38
C CYS A 200 -10.98 -15.33 -12.99
N LEU A 201 -11.62 -14.84 -11.95
CA LEU A 201 -11.32 -13.56 -11.34
C LEU A 201 -10.55 -13.79 -10.04
N VAL A 202 -9.30 -13.34 -10.00
CA VAL A 202 -8.41 -13.43 -8.82
C VAL A 202 -8.13 -12.03 -8.31
N TYR A 203 -8.38 -11.78 -7.04
CA TYR A 203 -8.07 -10.50 -6.41
C TYR A 203 -7.73 -10.67 -4.94
N GLY A 204 -6.97 -9.74 -4.38
CA GLY A 204 -6.51 -9.78 -3.00
C GLY A 204 -5.49 -8.71 -2.70
N GLN A 205 -4.70 -8.96 -1.67
CA GLN A 205 -3.62 -8.09 -1.24
C GLN A 205 -2.42 -8.90 -0.77
N SER A 206 -1.23 -8.32 -0.90
CA SER A 206 -0.04 -8.80 -0.23
C SER A 206 0.40 -7.81 0.84
N VAL A 207 0.81 -8.31 1.99
CA VAL A 207 1.33 -7.53 3.11
C VAL A 207 2.73 -8.04 3.40
N GLN A 208 3.70 -7.13 3.50
CA GLN A 208 5.10 -7.48 3.71
C GLN A 208 5.61 -6.81 4.97
N SER A 209 6.32 -7.55 5.83
CA SER A 209 7.10 -6.90 6.87
C SER A 209 8.27 -6.17 6.22
N SER A 210 8.39 -4.89 6.51
CA SER A 210 9.57 -4.11 6.13
C SER A 210 10.63 -4.29 7.22
N ASP A 211 11.39 -5.35 7.21
CA ASP A 211 12.61 -5.38 7.98
C ASP A 211 13.60 -4.41 7.37
N GLY A 212 13.92 -3.39 8.19
CA GLY A 212 14.67 -2.22 7.82
C GLY A 212 16.16 -2.43 7.68
#